data_f2812c29540c178bbba02872c6ef6bb3
#
_entry.id   f2812c29540c178bbba02872c6ef6bb3
#
_cell.length_a   1.000
_cell.length_b   1.000
_cell.length_c   1.000
_cell.angle_alpha   90.00
_cell.angle_beta   90.00
_cell.angle_gamma   90.00
#
_symmetry.space_group_name_H-M   'P 1'
#
loop_
_entity.id
_entity.type
_entity.pdbx_description
1 polymer ?
#
loop_
_entity_poly.entity_id
_entity_poly.type
_entity_poly.pdbx_seq_one_letter_code
_entity_poly.pdbx_strand_id
1 'polypeptide(L)'
;METNNTFNAYDYFKKLAETNKLAQSNNFKACFCSGPEGINDVMQEFRKYANFIMIDDTTSQNTYSKGVTFFDKNVYTVFILASYTFDDMRDREEKLNLCRRIFRQIHSRLIYDKNSMLYGDSLEYLDVSSIYSKELPRYSMNGVTGLYFMLNNDEPVDLTFNADEWQED
;
A
#
# COMPACT_ATOMS: atom_id res chain seq x y z
N MET A 1 2.56 5.80 29.21
CA MET A 1 2.96 5.99 27.79
C MET A 1 2.08 5.07 26.98
N GLU A 2 1.02 5.62 26.41
CA GLU A 2 0.23 4.90 25.42
C GLU A 2 1.10 4.75 24.18
N THR A 3 1.49 3.54 23.86
CA THR A 3 2.09 3.22 22.57
C THR A 3 0.96 3.42 21.55
N ASN A 4 0.91 4.58 20.90
CA ASN A 4 0.11 4.75 19.69
C ASN A 4 0.54 3.65 18.73
N ASN A 5 -0.23 2.59 18.67
CA ASN A 5 0.00 1.47 17.77
C ASN A 5 -0.53 1.86 16.37
N THR A 6 0.06 2.94 15.83
CA THR A 6 -0.29 3.48 14.52
C THR A 6 0.04 2.45 13.44
N PHE A 7 -0.87 2.25 12.49
CA PHE A 7 -0.65 1.35 11.38
C PHE A 7 0.58 1.75 10.56
N ASN A 8 1.56 0.86 10.48
CA ASN A 8 2.73 1.01 9.62
C ASN A 8 2.52 0.23 8.32
N ALA A 9 2.11 0.93 7.27
CA ALA A 9 1.82 0.34 5.97
C ALA A 9 3.05 -0.35 5.36
N TYR A 10 4.24 0.23 5.49
CA TYR A 10 5.45 -0.36 4.91
C TYR A 10 5.76 -1.71 5.55
N ASP A 11 5.90 -1.75 6.86
CA ASP A 11 6.27 -2.99 7.55
C ASP A 11 5.22 -4.08 7.34
N TYR A 12 3.95 -3.68 7.33
CA TYR A 12 2.86 -4.61 7.09
C TYR A 12 2.90 -5.20 5.68
N PHE A 13 2.90 -4.36 4.64
CA PHE A 13 2.88 -4.84 3.25
C PHE A 13 4.20 -5.48 2.83
N LYS A 14 5.33 -5.04 3.35
CA LYS A 14 6.61 -5.72 3.18
C LYS A 14 6.54 -7.15 3.69
N LYS A 15 6.04 -7.33 4.92
CA LYS A 15 5.85 -8.68 5.50
C LYS A 15 4.92 -9.54 4.65
N LEU A 16 3.80 -8.98 4.14
CA LEU A 16 2.91 -9.70 3.25
C LEU A 16 3.61 -10.13 1.96
N ALA A 17 4.37 -9.25 1.33
CA ALA A 17 5.12 -9.54 0.12
C ALA A 17 6.17 -10.64 0.35
N GLU A 18 6.89 -10.58 1.48
CA GLU A 18 7.93 -11.54 1.85
C GLU A 18 7.39 -12.92 2.26
N THR A 19 6.14 -12.99 2.70
CA THR A 19 5.49 -14.25 3.13
C THR A 19 4.51 -14.81 2.11
N ASN A 20 4.12 -14.05 1.09
CA ASN A 20 3.24 -14.53 0.04
C ASN A 20 3.97 -15.48 -0.91
N LYS A 21 3.58 -16.75 -0.92
CA LYS A 21 4.25 -17.81 -1.71
C LYS A 21 4.25 -17.51 -3.21
N LEU A 22 3.19 -16.90 -3.73
CA LEU A 22 3.09 -16.57 -5.16
C LEU A 22 4.03 -15.41 -5.52
N ALA A 23 4.12 -14.39 -4.67
CA ALA A 23 5.06 -13.29 -4.86
C ALA A 23 6.51 -13.79 -4.76
N GLN A 24 6.84 -14.63 -3.79
CA GLN A 24 8.18 -15.17 -3.61
C GLN A 24 8.60 -16.08 -4.77
N SER A 25 7.73 -17.00 -5.23
CA SER A 25 8.03 -17.89 -6.37
C SER A 25 8.22 -17.16 -7.70
N ASN A 26 7.75 -15.90 -7.79
CA ASN A 26 7.91 -15.02 -8.95
C ASN A 26 8.90 -13.87 -8.69
N ASN A 27 9.73 -13.95 -7.65
CA ASN A 27 10.79 -13.00 -7.32
C ASN A 27 10.32 -11.53 -7.22
N PHE A 28 9.16 -11.29 -6.60
CA PHE A 28 8.73 -9.93 -6.31
C PHE A 28 9.61 -9.32 -5.22
N LYS A 29 10.12 -8.13 -5.50
CA LYS A 29 10.88 -7.30 -4.55
C LYS A 29 9.93 -6.34 -3.83
N ALA A 30 9.89 -6.42 -2.50
CA ALA A 30 9.24 -5.40 -1.68
C ALA A 30 10.18 -4.21 -1.47
N CYS A 31 9.71 -3.00 -1.73
CA CYS A 31 10.47 -1.76 -1.56
C CYS A 31 9.55 -0.55 -1.41
N PHE A 32 10.13 0.59 -1.06
CA PHE A 32 9.44 1.87 -1.10
C PHE A 32 9.42 2.48 -2.50
N CYS A 33 8.44 3.34 -2.75
CA CYS A 33 8.51 4.38 -3.76
C CYS A 33 7.98 5.70 -3.16
N SER A 34 8.34 6.82 -3.77
CA SER A 34 7.82 8.14 -3.41
C SER A 34 6.96 8.66 -4.53
N GLY A 35 5.66 8.39 -4.42
CA GLY A 35 4.70 8.69 -5.47
C GLY A 35 4.90 7.86 -6.75
N PRO A 36 3.99 7.99 -7.72
CA PRO A 36 4.11 7.31 -9.01
C PRO A 36 5.35 7.72 -9.82
N GLU A 37 5.84 8.93 -9.60
CA GLU A 37 7.02 9.48 -10.29
C GLU A 37 8.30 8.75 -9.88
N GLY A 38 8.40 8.30 -8.62
CA GLY A 38 9.56 7.59 -8.09
C GLY A 38 9.66 6.13 -8.53
N ILE A 39 8.62 5.55 -9.14
CA ILE A 39 8.60 4.12 -9.50
C ILE A 39 9.74 3.76 -10.45
N ASN A 40 9.98 4.57 -11.48
CA ASN A 40 11.03 4.31 -12.47
C ASN A 40 12.43 4.33 -11.84
N ASP A 41 12.69 5.24 -10.91
CA ASP A 41 13.97 5.36 -10.24
C ASP A 41 14.24 4.14 -9.36
N VAL A 42 13.23 3.68 -8.61
CA VAL A 42 13.30 2.47 -7.80
C VAL A 42 13.54 1.22 -8.67
N MET A 43 12.87 1.11 -9.82
CA MET A 43 13.08 0.00 -10.74
C MET A 43 14.49 0.02 -11.34
N GLN A 44 15.08 1.18 -11.59
CA GLN A 44 16.47 1.30 -12.04
C GLN A 44 17.47 0.92 -10.94
N GLU A 45 17.22 1.34 -9.72
CA GLU A 45 18.04 0.97 -8.56
C GLU A 45 18.08 -0.55 -8.35
N PHE A 46 16.92 -1.19 -8.45
CA PHE A 46 16.77 -2.64 -8.26
C PHE A 46 16.65 -3.42 -9.57
N ARG A 47 17.35 -3.02 -10.64
CA ARG A 47 17.22 -3.59 -12.00
C ARG A 47 17.47 -5.10 -12.13
N LYS A 48 18.01 -5.76 -11.10
CA LYS A 48 18.11 -7.22 -11.05
C LYS A 48 16.77 -7.92 -10.79
N TYR A 49 15.75 -7.18 -10.36
CA TYR A 49 14.40 -7.69 -10.17
C TYR A 49 13.53 -7.23 -11.35
N ALA A 50 12.61 -8.10 -11.75
CA ALA A 50 11.64 -7.82 -12.80
C ALA A 50 10.25 -7.48 -12.25
N ASN A 51 9.99 -7.85 -10.99
CA ASN A 51 8.68 -7.74 -10.37
C ASN A 51 8.79 -7.05 -9.01
N PHE A 52 7.82 -6.19 -8.69
CA PHE A 52 7.87 -5.34 -7.51
C PHE A 52 6.53 -5.27 -6.79
N ILE A 53 6.59 -5.23 -5.45
CA ILE A 53 5.52 -4.73 -4.61
C ILE A 53 6.07 -3.47 -3.95
N MET A 54 5.61 -2.30 -4.40
CA MET A 54 6.11 -1.01 -3.93
C MET A 54 5.08 -0.35 -3.04
N ILE A 55 5.51 0.06 -1.87
CA ILE A 55 4.68 0.77 -0.91
C ILE A 55 5.03 2.26 -1.04
N ASP A 56 4.03 3.08 -1.33
CA ASP A 56 4.20 4.54 -1.41
C ASP A 56 4.47 5.10 -0.01
N ASP A 57 5.55 5.84 0.14
CA ASP A 57 5.93 6.49 1.40
C ASP A 57 5.23 7.84 1.59
N THR A 58 4.52 8.32 0.55
CA THR A 58 3.66 9.49 0.63
C THR A 58 2.23 9.08 0.95
N THR A 59 1.65 9.70 1.96
CA THR A 59 0.28 9.41 2.40
C THR A 59 -0.61 10.61 2.12
N SER A 60 -1.73 10.39 1.40
CA SER A 60 -2.79 11.40 1.34
C SER A 60 -3.56 11.39 2.65
N GLN A 61 -3.72 12.56 3.25
CA GLN A 61 -4.38 12.71 4.53
C GLN A 61 -5.50 13.73 4.44
N ASN A 62 -6.60 13.48 5.13
CA ASN A 62 -7.70 14.42 5.29
C ASN A 62 -8.24 14.36 6.72
N THR A 63 -8.10 15.46 7.46
CA THR A 63 -8.67 15.58 8.80
C THR A 63 -10.10 16.09 8.69
N TYR A 64 -11.02 15.42 9.34
CA TYR A 64 -12.43 15.79 9.35
C TYR A 64 -13.08 15.55 10.71
N SER A 65 -14.23 16.19 10.96
CA SER A 65 -14.99 15.98 12.20
C SER A 65 -16.24 15.14 11.96
N LYS A 66 -16.53 14.28 12.94
CA LYS A 66 -17.79 13.57 13.02
C LYS A 66 -18.38 13.77 14.42
N GLY A 67 -19.33 14.70 14.50
CA GLY A 67 -19.82 15.18 15.79
C GLY A 67 -18.75 16.01 16.52
N VAL A 68 -18.33 15.57 17.69
CA VAL A 68 -17.32 16.24 18.54
C VAL A 68 -15.92 15.62 18.38
N THR A 69 -15.79 14.54 17.63
CA THR A 69 -14.53 13.80 17.44
C THR A 69 -13.93 14.12 16.08
N PHE A 70 -12.63 14.32 16.04
CA PHE A 70 -11.87 14.46 14.81
C PHE A 70 -11.25 13.13 14.40
N PHE A 71 -11.08 12.95 13.09
CA PHE A 71 -10.49 11.77 12.48
C PHE A 71 -9.49 12.20 11.42
N ASP A 72 -8.38 11.46 11.34
CA ASP A 72 -7.45 11.52 10.22
C ASP A 72 -7.71 10.34 9.30
N LYS A 73 -8.09 10.65 8.07
CA LYS A 73 -8.24 9.68 7.01
C LYS A 73 -6.95 9.60 6.22
N ASN A 74 -6.17 8.58 6.49
CA ASN A 74 -4.94 8.26 5.75
C ASN A 74 -5.25 7.34 4.58
N VAL A 75 -4.66 7.61 3.41
CA VAL A 75 -4.79 6.78 2.21
C VAL A 75 -3.41 6.24 1.85
N TYR A 76 -3.23 4.95 2.02
CA TYR A 76 -2.00 4.24 1.65
C TYR A 76 -2.13 3.65 0.25
N THR A 77 -1.08 3.78 -0.56
CA THR A 77 -1.05 3.24 -1.93
C THR A 77 0.02 2.16 -2.04
N VAL A 78 -0.34 1.04 -2.66
CA VAL A 78 0.57 -0.07 -2.92
C VAL A 78 0.49 -0.45 -4.38
N PHE A 79 1.64 -0.54 -5.04
CA PHE A 79 1.78 -0.95 -6.44
C PHE A 79 2.24 -2.40 -6.50
N ILE A 80 1.63 -3.19 -7.36
CA ILE A 80 2.05 -4.56 -7.71
C ILE A 80 2.38 -4.55 -9.19
N LEU A 81 3.67 -4.63 -9.51
CA LEU A 81 4.21 -4.40 -10.85
C LEU A 81 4.99 -5.61 -11.33
N ALA A 82 4.82 -5.95 -12.60
CA ALA A 82 5.57 -7.02 -13.24
C ALA A 82 6.06 -6.59 -14.62
N SER A 83 7.32 -6.90 -14.91
CA SER A 83 7.88 -6.69 -16.24
C SER A 83 7.39 -7.74 -17.21
N TYR A 84 7.12 -7.35 -18.45
CA TYR A 84 6.74 -8.22 -19.54
C TYR A 84 7.57 -7.94 -20.79
N THR A 85 7.64 -8.90 -21.70
CA THR A 85 8.33 -8.73 -22.98
C THR A 85 7.62 -7.67 -23.81
N PHE A 86 8.34 -6.60 -24.14
CA PHE A 86 7.78 -5.48 -24.90
C PHE A 86 7.16 -5.99 -26.22
N ASP A 87 5.98 -5.49 -26.56
CA ASP A 87 5.14 -5.90 -27.70
C ASP A 87 4.53 -7.32 -27.62
N ASP A 88 4.81 -8.11 -26.59
CA ASP A 88 4.11 -9.36 -26.35
C ASP A 88 2.87 -9.15 -25.46
N MET A 89 1.70 -9.03 -26.10
CA MET A 89 0.43 -8.81 -25.39
C MET A 89 -0.01 -10.04 -24.60
N ARG A 90 0.44 -11.24 -24.97
CA ARG A 90 0.11 -12.45 -24.23
C ARG A 90 0.89 -12.51 -22.93
N ASP A 91 2.20 -12.24 -22.99
CA ASP A 91 3.04 -12.16 -21.79
C ASP A 91 2.54 -11.04 -20.87
N ARG A 92 2.14 -9.87 -21.43
CA ARG A 92 1.54 -8.81 -20.65
C ARG A 92 0.30 -9.27 -19.88
N GLU A 93 -0.62 -9.98 -20.54
CA GLU A 93 -1.85 -10.45 -19.88
C GLU A 93 -1.54 -11.50 -18.80
N GLU A 94 -0.59 -12.39 -19.02
CA GLU A 94 -0.13 -13.37 -18.01
C GLU A 94 0.46 -12.67 -16.79
N LYS A 95 1.30 -11.65 -16.97
CA LYS A 95 1.87 -10.84 -15.89
C LYS A 95 0.81 -10.03 -15.13
N LEU A 96 -0.15 -9.45 -15.85
CA LEU A 96 -1.26 -8.74 -15.23
C LEU A 96 -2.14 -9.67 -14.39
N ASN A 97 -2.43 -10.87 -14.89
CA ASN A 97 -3.16 -11.89 -14.15
C ASN A 97 -2.41 -12.35 -12.90
N LEU A 98 -1.09 -12.43 -12.96
CA LEU A 98 -0.25 -12.70 -11.78
C LEU A 98 -0.42 -11.60 -10.73
N CYS A 99 -0.35 -10.32 -11.12
CA CYS A 99 -0.55 -9.19 -10.21
C CYS A 99 -1.97 -9.18 -9.60
N ARG A 100 -3.02 -9.46 -10.39
CA ARG A 100 -4.41 -9.61 -9.91
C ARG A 100 -4.53 -10.71 -8.84
N ARG A 101 -3.88 -11.84 -9.05
CA ARG A 101 -3.89 -12.96 -8.08
C ARG A 101 -3.20 -12.59 -6.77
N ILE A 102 -2.04 -11.95 -6.84
CA ILE A 102 -1.30 -11.47 -5.66
C ILE A 102 -2.16 -10.45 -4.89
N PHE A 103 -2.77 -9.48 -5.59
CA PHE A 103 -3.67 -8.51 -4.96
C PHE A 103 -4.83 -9.19 -4.20
N ARG A 104 -5.50 -10.16 -4.82
CA ARG A 104 -6.58 -10.90 -4.15
C ARG A 104 -6.11 -11.64 -2.91
N GLN A 105 -4.91 -12.21 -2.94
CA GLN A 105 -4.31 -12.88 -1.78
C GLN A 105 -3.96 -11.90 -0.67
N ILE A 106 -3.41 -10.72 -1.00
CA ILE A 106 -3.15 -9.64 -0.06
C ILE A 106 -4.46 -9.14 0.57
N HIS A 107 -5.49 -8.88 -0.23
CA HIS A 107 -6.79 -8.43 0.27
C HIS A 107 -7.44 -9.48 1.19
N SER A 108 -7.43 -10.74 0.79
CA SER A 108 -7.92 -11.84 1.64
C SER A 108 -7.15 -11.91 2.97
N ARG A 109 -5.84 -11.70 2.95
CA ARG A 109 -4.99 -11.69 4.14
C ARG A 109 -5.29 -10.49 5.05
N LEU A 110 -5.50 -9.30 4.49
CA LEU A 110 -5.92 -8.11 5.23
C LEU A 110 -7.21 -8.35 6.02
N ILE A 111 -8.22 -8.93 5.36
CA ILE A 111 -9.50 -9.28 6.00
C ILE A 111 -9.28 -10.27 7.16
N TYR A 112 -8.47 -11.31 6.93
CA TYR A 112 -8.16 -12.31 7.95
C TYR A 112 -7.42 -11.69 9.14
N ASP A 113 -6.38 -10.90 8.89
CA ASP A 113 -5.53 -10.30 9.94
C ASP A 113 -6.33 -9.32 10.80
N LYS A 114 -7.18 -8.49 10.18
CA LYS A 114 -8.09 -7.60 10.91
C LYS A 114 -9.08 -8.39 11.79
N ASN A 115 -9.76 -9.37 11.22
CA ASN A 115 -10.78 -10.14 11.92
C ASN A 115 -10.20 -11.02 13.05
N SER A 116 -8.96 -11.47 12.91
CA SER A 116 -8.29 -12.30 13.92
C SER A 116 -7.50 -11.49 14.95
N MET A 117 -7.50 -10.16 14.85
CA MET A 117 -6.76 -9.24 15.73
C MET A 117 -5.28 -9.61 15.92
N LEU A 118 -4.65 -10.19 14.89
CA LEU A 118 -3.27 -10.66 14.94
C LEU A 118 -2.25 -9.54 15.19
N TYR A 119 -2.62 -8.30 14.94
CA TYR A 119 -1.80 -7.10 15.14
C TYR A 119 -2.37 -6.18 16.23
N GLY A 120 -3.18 -6.74 17.16
CA GLY A 120 -3.89 -5.93 18.14
C GLY A 120 -4.79 -4.91 17.46
N ASP A 121 -4.80 -3.69 17.95
CA ASP A 121 -5.67 -2.61 17.47
C ASP A 121 -5.12 -1.88 16.23
N SER A 122 -3.89 -2.19 15.78
CA SER A 122 -3.24 -1.45 14.67
C SER A 122 -3.99 -1.54 13.33
N LEU A 123 -4.84 -2.54 13.13
CA LEU A 123 -5.66 -2.68 11.94
C LEU A 123 -7.13 -2.26 12.16
N GLU A 124 -7.48 -1.75 13.34
CA GLU A 124 -8.87 -1.47 13.71
C GLU A 124 -9.55 -0.49 12.76
N TYR A 125 -8.83 0.58 12.39
CA TYR A 125 -9.35 1.67 11.58
C TYR A 125 -9.18 1.48 10.09
N LEU A 126 -8.55 0.38 9.63
CA LEU A 126 -8.41 0.09 8.21
C LEU A 126 -9.76 -0.32 7.59
N ASP A 127 -10.14 0.33 6.50
CA ASP A 127 -11.28 -0.12 5.70
C ASP A 127 -10.86 -1.24 4.74
N VAL A 128 -10.99 -2.48 5.21
CA VAL A 128 -10.70 -3.68 4.39
C VAL A 128 -11.90 -4.12 3.55
N SER A 129 -13.06 -3.49 3.72
CA SER A 129 -14.29 -3.84 3.02
C SER A 129 -14.39 -3.14 1.67
N SER A 130 -13.72 -2.01 1.49
CA SER A 130 -13.77 -1.17 0.30
C SER A 130 -12.37 -0.73 -0.12
N ILE A 131 -11.68 -1.57 -0.88
CA ILE A 131 -10.34 -1.27 -1.41
C ILE A 131 -10.47 -0.89 -2.89
N TYR A 132 -10.12 0.37 -3.22
CA TYR A 132 -10.01 0.80 -4.60
C TYR A 132 -8.76 0.19 -5.24
N SER A 133 -8.90 -0.37 -6.45
CA SER A 133 -7.76 -0.82 -7.25
C SER A 133 -7.92 -0.40 -8.71
N LYS A 134 -6.79 -0.13 -9.37
CA LYS A 134 -6.77 0.23 -10.79
C LYS A 134 -5.57 -0.41 -11.48
N GLU A 135 -5.82 -0.98 -12.65
CA GLU A 135 -4.78 -1.54 -13.49
C GLU A 135 -4.06 -0.43 -14.28
N LEU A 136 -2.76 -0.63 -14.50
CA LEU A 136 -1.96 0.30 -15.27
C LEU A 136 -2.26 0.14 -16.78
N PRO A 137 -2.55 1.24 -17.49
CA PRO A 137 -2.72 1.20 -18.92
C PRO A 137 -1.41 0.84 -19.63
N ARG A 138 -1.52 0.29 -20.86
CA ARG A 138 -0.38 -0.26 -21.62
C ARG A 138 0.82 0.69 -21.76
N TYR A 139 0.55 1.97 -21.91
CA TYR A 139 1.58 2.98 -22.20
C TYR A 139 1.99 3.81 -20.99
N SER A 140 1.55 3.46 -19.80
CA SER A 140 1.96 4.20 -18.59
C SER A 140 3.41 3.96 -18.23
N MET A 141 3.93 2.74 -18.51
CA MET A 141 5.31 2.35 -18.27
C MET A 141 5.75 1.33 -19.34
N ASN A 142 6.87 1.60 -20.00
CA ASN A 142 7.38 0.70 -21.04
C ASN A 142 7.81 -0.65 -20.47
N GLY A 143 7.22 -1.74 -20.98
CA GLY A 143 7.56 -3.11 -20.58
C GLY A 143 7.14 -3.49 -19.16
N VAL A 144 6.28 -2.70 -18.50
CA VAL A 144 5.76 -2.98 -17.17
C VAL A 144 4.24 -2.96 -17.17
N THR A 145 3.65 -3.92 -16.48
CA THR A 145 2.21 -4.00 -16.23
C THR A 145 1.94 -4.25 -14.76
N GLY A 146 0.71 -4.14 -14.35
CA GLY A 146 0.30 -4.38 -12.98
C GLY A 146 -0.88 -3.54 -12.57
N LEU A 147 -1.01 -3.34 -11.29
CA LEU A 147 -2.06 -2.55 -10.68
C LEU A 147 -1.54 -1.83 -9.44
N TYR A 148 -2.27 -0.83 -9.02
CA TYR A 148 -2.16 -0.30 -7.67
C TYR A 148 -3.49 -0.43 -6.93
N PHE A 149 -3.42 -0.45 -5.63
CA PHE A 149 -4.61 -0.36 -4.78
C PHE A 149 -4.39 0.66 -3.66
N MET A 150 -5.51 1.17 -3.16
CA MET A 150 -5.52 2.20 -2.13
C MET A 150 -6.34 1.70 -0.94
N LEU A 151 -5.80 1.90 0.25
CA LEU A 151 -6.37 1.46 1.52
C LEU A 151 -6.60 2.68 2.41
N ASN A 152 -7.83 2.85 2.88
CA ASN A 152 -8.18 3.92 3.81
C ASN A 152 -8.00 3.47 5.26
N ASN A 153 -7.51 4.38 6.09
CA ASN A 153 -7.41 4.22 7.54
C ASN A 153 -7.97 5.47 8.20
N ASP A 154 -9.09 5.35 8.89
CA ASP A 154 -9.79 6.46 9.54
C ASP A 154 -9.51 6.42 11.06
N GLU A 155 -8.40 7.00 11.50
CA GLU A 155 -8.00 7.01 12.90
C GLU A 155 -8.58 8.22 13.65
N PRO A 156 -9.11 8.04 14.87
CA PRO A 156 -9.46 9.18 15.72
C PRO A 156 -8.18 9.94 16.10
N VAL A 157 -8.27 11.27 16.05
CA VAL A 157 -7.17 12.16 16.42
C VAL A 157 -7.60 13.15 17.50
N ASP A 158 -6.73 13.38 18.49
CA ASP A 158 -6.92 14.40 19.49
C ASP A 158 -6.37 15.74 18.99
N LEU A 159 -7.26 16.68 18.73
CA LEU A 159 -6.93 18.05 18.33
C LEU A 159 -7.24 19.05 19.45
N THR A 160 -7.23 18.61 20.71
CA THR A 160 -7.40 19.51 21.85
C THR A 160 -6.22 20.49 21.92
N PHE A 161 -6.53 21.77 22.00
CA PHE A 161 -5.51 22.82 22.14
C PHE A 161 -4.69 22.59 23.40
N ASN A 162 -3.38 22.56 23.29
CA ASN A 162 -2.45 22.50 24.40
C ASN A 162 -1.58 23.77 24.43
N ALA A 163 -1.79 24.62 25.41
CA ALA A 163 -1.06 25.90 25.53
C ALA A 163 0.45 25.71 25.71
N ASP A 164 0.89 24.59 26.29
CA ASP A 164 2.32 24.35 26.54
C ASP A 164 3.12 24.10 25.24
N GLU A 165 2.45 23.86 24.11
CA GLU A 165 3.06 23.67 22.79
C GLU A 165 3.29 24.99 22.03
N TRP A 166 2.85 26.12 22.60
CA TRP A 166 2.91 27.43 21.94
C TRP A 166 3.74 28.40 22.75
N GLN A 167 4.52 29.24 22.07
CA GLN A 167 5.13 30.41 22.72
C GLN A 167 4.08 31.51 22.77
N GLU A 168 3.84 32.08 23.97
CA GLU A 168 3.05 33.29 24.10
C GLU A 168 3.85 34.47 23.52
N ASP A 169 3.18 35.34 22.74
CA ASP A 169 3.75 36.59 22.19
C ASP A 169 4.02 37.63 23.28
#